data_3e1e2cfebfa89effc1634fe24c71ae9d
#
_entry.id   3e1e2cfebfa89effc1634fe24c71ae9d
#
_cell.length_a   1.000
_cell.length_b   1.000
_cell.length_c   1.000
_cell.angle_alpha   90.00
_cell.angle_beta   90.00
_cell.angle_gamma   90.00
#
_symmetry.space_group_name_H-M   'P 1'
#
loop_
_entity.id
_entity.type
_entity.pdbx_description
1 polymer ?
#
loop_
_entity_poly.entity_id
_entity_poly.type
_entity_poly.pdbx_seq_one_letter_code
_entity_poly.pdbx_strand_id
1 'polypeptide(L)'
;MLADYGQMADLYADDAAVDPIKVSYDRPTILGMAGEVRGKRVLDVGCASGGLSEALVERGASVVGVDLNPRLIERARGRLGSRAEFRVADIAAPMPFLETGSFDVVAASLVLHYLADWGPPLREFARILRPGGVLLLSTHHPTQDVMIATPPAPYFETVLLTDTWRKGGREFQVRFYHRPISAIVDALADAGFLIERIPEPVPDPTAFSDRAFYDRIRRGPWFLFIRAVSPPGAKRASG
;
A
#
# COMPACT_ATOMS: atom_id res chain seq x y z
N MET A 1 -14.73 3.36 10.70
CA MET A 1 -14.02 3.42 9.39
C MET A 1 -13.36 4.79 9.28
N LEU A 2 -12.08 4.85 8.94
CA LEU A 2 -11.30 6.10 8.92
C LEU A 2 -11.52 6.94 7.64
N ALA A 3 -12.06 6.35 6.58
CA ALA A 3 -12.52 7.05 5.38
C ALA A 3 -13.86 6.44 4.94
N ASP A 4 -14.80 7.29 4.52
CA ASP A 4 -16.08 6.81 3.97
C ASP A 4 -15.90 6.35 2.51
N TYR A 5 -15.08 5.29 2.34
CA TYR A 5 -14.91 4.65 1.03
C TYR A 5 -16.21 4.02 0.49
N GLY A 6 -17.27 3.89 1.33
CA GLY A 6 -18.56 3.37 0.89
C GLY A 6 -19.23 4.26 -0.14
N GLN A 7 -19.26 5.57 0.10
CA GLN A 7 -19.82 6.57 -0.84
C GLN A 7 -18.80 7.01 -1.90
N MET A 8 -17.51 6.87 -1.60
CA MET A 8 -16.41 7.23 -2.51
C MET A 8 -15.99 6.10 -3.47
N ALA A 9 -16.41 4.84 -3.21
CA ALA A 9 -15.84 3.68 -3.91
C ALA A 9 -15.89 3.81 -5.44
N ASP A 10 -16.99 4.31 -5.97
CA ASP A 10 -17.17 4.44 -7.42
C ASP A 10 -16.29 5.56 -7.98
N LEU A 11 -16.33 6.75 -7.38
CA LEU A 11 -15.50 7.88 -7.78
C LEU A 11 -14.01 7.58 -7.57
N TYR A 12 -13.65 6.88 -6.47
CA TYR A 12 -12.29 6.49 -6.20
C TYR A 12 -11.76 5.46 -7.21
N ALA A 13 -12.58 4.47 -7.61
CA ALA A 13 -12.18 3.47 -8.56
C ALA A 13 -11.95 4.05 -9.96
N ASP A 14 -12.83 4.97 -10.40
CA ASP A 14 -12.72 5.64 -11.68
C ASP A 14 -11.51 6.60 -11.71
N ASP A 15 -11.31 7.36 -10.65
CA ASP A 15 -10.18 8.27 -10.50
C ASP A 15 -8.84 7.53 -10.32
N ALA A 16 -8.80 6.47 -9.51
CA ALA A 16 -7.59 5.69 -9.28
C ALA A 16 -7.02 5.02 -10.54
N ALA A 17 -7.84 4.84 -11.58
CA ALA A 17 -7.41 4.31 -12.86
C ALA A 17 -6.60 5.32 -13.68
N VAL A 18 -6.81 6.63 -13.46
CA VAL A 18 -6.22 7.73 -14.23
C VAL A 18 -5.41 8.71 -13.38
N ASP A 19 -5.47 8.62 -12.05
CA ASP A 19 -4.74 9.48 -11.13
C ASP A 19 -3.22 9.36 -11.38
N PRO A 20 -2.55 10.43 -11.86
CA PRO A 20 -1.14 10.37 -12.22
C PRO A 20 -0.24 10.03 -11.03
N ILE A 21 -0.64 10.36 -9.79
CA ILE A 21 0.11 9.96 -8.59
C ILE A 21 0.14 8.44 -8.45
N LYS A 22 -1.00 7.77 -8.67
CA LYS A 22 -1.08 6.31 -8.58
C LYS A 22 -0.47 5.62 -9.78
N VAL A 23 -0.79 6.11 -10.98
CA VAL A 23 -0.41 5.45 -12.24
C VAL A 23 1.06 5.68 -12.58
N SER A 24 1.60 6.86 -12.29
CA SER A 24 2.92 7.27 -12.78
C SER A 24 3.95 7.52 -11.67
N TYR A 25 3.56 7.39 -10.39
CA TYR A 25 4.47 7.56 -9.27
C TYR A 25 4.46 6.33 -8.35
N ASP A 26 3.32 6.03 -7.69
CA ASP A 26 3.26 4.92 -6.72
C ASP A 26 3.41 3.55 -7.38
N ARG A 27 2.51 3.22 -8.31
CA ARG A 27 2.48 1.88 -8.95
C ARG A 27 3.78 1.52 -9.67
N PRO A 28 4.39 2.37 -10.50
CA PRO A 28 5.67 2.08 -11.13
C PRO A 28 6.79 1.82 -10.13
N THR A 29 6.79 2.55 -9.01
CA THR A 29 7.77 2.36 -7.94
C THR A 29 7.61 1.02 -7.25
N ILE A 30 6.38 0.64 -6.87
CA ILE A 30 6.08 -0.68 -6.30
C ILE A 30 6.49 -1.79 -7.27
N LEU A 31 6.13 -1.66 -8.55
CA LEU A 31 6.49 -2.64 -9.58
C LEU A 31 8.00 -2.72 -9.82
N GLY A 32 8.70 -1.59 -9.75
CA GLY A 32 10.17 -1.54 -9.85
C GLY A 32 10.84 -2.24 -8.66
N MET A 33 10.31 -2.04 -7.44
CA MET A 33 10.78 -2.74 -6.24
C MET A 33 10.47 -4.23 -6.26
N ALA A 34 9.38 -4.66 -6.91
CA ALA A 34 9.00 -6.07 -7.03
C ALA A 34 10.01 -6.86 -7.89
N GLY A 35 10.60 -6.19 -8.90
CA GLY A 35 11.48 -6.82 -9.87
C GLY A 35 10.76 -7.87 -10.71
N GLU A 36 11.42 -9.01 -10.96
CA GLU A 36 10.81 -10.12 -11.71
C GLU A 36 9.79 -10.85 -10.84
N VAL A 37 8.54 -10.88 -11.28
CA VAL A 37 7.41 -11.51 -10.59
C VAL A 37 6.78 -12.68 -11.34
N ARG A 38 7.29 -13.01 -12.52
CA ARG A 38 6.77 -14.14 -13.32
C ARG A 38 6.81 -15.43 -12.51
N GLY A 39 5.67 -16.11 -12.43
CA GLY A 39 5.52 -17.36 -11.66
C GLY A 39 5.52 -17.18 -10.15
N LYS A 40 5.63 -15.94 -9.65
CA LYS A 40 5.54 -15.66 -8.20
C LYS A 40 4.09 -15.51 -7.77
N ARG A 41 3.82 -15.91 -6.52
CA ARG A 41 2.53 -15.67 -5.87
C ARG A 41 2.59 -14.37 -5.08
N VAL A 42 1.72 -13.43 -5.41
CA VAL A 42 1.70 -12.06 -4.86
C VAL A 42 0.38 -11.79 -4.15
N LEU A 43 0.44 -11.28 -2.92
CA LEU A 43 -0.70 -10.69 -2.23
C LEU A 43 -0.69 -9.17 -2.47
N ASP A 44 -1.78 -8.64 -3.04
CA ASP A 44 -2.04 -7.21 -3.19
C ASP A 44 -2.99 -6.75 -2.07
N VAL A 45 -2.43 -6.02 -1.10
CA VAL A 45 -3.11 -5.60 0.13
C VAL A 45 -3.70 -4.21 -0.05
N GLY A 46 -5.01 -4.07 0.16
CA GLY A 46 -5.72 -2.85 -0.18
C GLY A 46 -5.79 -2.68 -1.70
N CYS A 47 -6.11 -3.77 -2.40
CA CYS A 47 -6.04 -3.85 -3.86
C CYS A 47 -7.00 -2.90 -4.60
N ALA A 48 -7.95 -2.28 -3.89
CA ALA A 48 -8.98 -1.41 -4.45
C ALA A 48 -9.67 -2.06 -5.68
N SER A 49 -9.77 -1.35 -6.81
CA SER A 49 -10.32 -1.87 -8.07
C SER A 49 -9.35 -2.70 -8.91
N GLY A 50 -8.24 -3.17 -8.33
CA GLY A 50 -7.32 -4.14 -8.95
C GLY A 50 -6.28 -3.56 -9.90
N GLY A 51 -5.98 -2.27 -9.83
CA GLY A 51 -5.05 -1.65 -10.78
C GLY A 51 -3.59 -2.09 -10.63
N LEU A 52 -3.09 -2.33 -9.40
CA LEU A 52 -1.78 -2.92 -9.16
C LEU A 52 -1.82 -4.42 -9.45
N SER A 53 -2.89 -5.11 -9.03
CA SER A 53 -3.12 -6.53 -9.34
C SER A 53 -3.03 -6.81 -10.84
N GLU A 54 -3.66 -5.98 -11.68
CA GLU A 54 -3.61 -6.11 -13.14
C GLU A 54 -2.18 -6.03 -13.67
N ALA A 55 -1.42 -5.01 -13.26
CA ALA A 55 -0.05 -4.83 -13.70
C ALA A 55 0.89 -5.97 -13.24
N LEU A 56 0.61 -6.60 -12.09
CA LEU A 56 1.32 -7.79 -11.60
C LEU A 56 0.97 -9.04 -12.41
N VAL A 57 -0.32 -9.24 -12.73
CA VAL A 57 -0.80 -10.35 -13.58
C VAL A 57 -0.20 -10.25 -14.98
N GLU A 58 -0.17 -9.05 -15.57
CA GLU A 58 0.46 -8.82 -16.90
C GLU A 58 1.95 -9.15 -16.91
N ARG A 59 2.63 -9.06 -15.75
CA ARG A 59 4.02 -9.48 -15.57
C ARG A 59 4.17 -10.98 -15.23
N GLY A 60 3.07 -11.73 -15.26
CA GLY A 60 3.05 -13.19 -15.08
C GLY A 60 3.01 -13.64 -13.62
N ALA A 61 2.61 -12.79 -12.68
CA ALA A 61 2.37 -13.18 -11.30
C ALA A 61 1.01 -13.89 -11.14
N SER A 62 0.91 -14.79 -10.14
CA SER A 62 -0.36 -15.27 -9.60
C SER A 62 -0.76 -14.35 -8.44
N VAL A 63 -1.88 -13.64 -8.59
CA VAL A 63 -2.27 -12.57 -7.67
C VAL A 63 -3.49 -12.94 -6.85
N VAL A 64 -3.41 -12.71 -5.54
CA VAL A 64 -4.55 -12.63 -4.62
C VAL A 64 -4.67 -11.18 -4.17
N GLY A 65 -5.82 -10.54 -4.37
CA GLY A 65 -6.10 -9.19 -3.90
C GLY A 65 -7.06 -9.20 -2.71
N VAL A 66 -6.79 -8.38 -1.71
CA VAL A 66 -7.69 -8.17 -0.57
C VAL A 66 -7.98 -6.68 -0.37
N ASP A 67 -9.22 -6.36 -0.05
CA ASP A 67 -9.67 -5.02 0.28
C ASP A 67 -10.86 -5.10 1.26
N LEU A 68 -11.00 -4.10 2.11
CA LEU A 68 -12.12 -4.02 3.06
C LEU A 68 -13.45 -3.71 2.36
N ASN A 69 -13.41 -3.03 1.21
CA ASN A 69 -14.59 -2.53 0.52
C ASN A 69 -15.10 -3.56 -0.51
N PRO A 70 -16.31 -4.16 -0.32
CA PRO A 70 -16.85 -5.16 -1.23
C PRO A 70 -17.13 -4.62 -2.63
N ARG A 71 -17.48 -3.32 -2.79
CA ARG A 71 -17.71 -2.74 -4.13
C ARG A 71 -16.42 -2.62 -4.93
N LEU A 72 -15.30 -2.27 -4.28
CA LEU A 72 -13.99 -2.25 -4.92
C LEU A 72 -13.56 -3.66 -5.34
N ILE A 73 -13.81 -4.67 -4.51
CA ILE A 73 -13.57 -6.08 -4.84
C ILE A 73 -14.42 -6.53 -6.03
N GLU A 74 -15.69 -6.14 -6.11
CA GLU A 74 -16.53 -6.44 -7.29
C GLU A 74 -15.97 -5.84 -8.57
N ARG A 75 -15.49 -4.59 -8.51
CA ARG A 75 -14.82 -3.93 -9.65
C ARG A 75 -13.53 -4.64 -10.04
N ALA A 76 -12.71 -5.06 -9.06
CA ALA A 76 -11.49 -5.81 -9.32
C ALA A 76 -11.79 -7.16 -9.99
N ARG A 77 -12.83 -7.87 -9.53
CA ARG A 77 -13.32 -9.10 -10.17
C ARG A 77 -13.83 -8.86 -11.59
N GLY A 78 -14.56 -7.77 -11.81
CA GLY A 78 -15.01 -7.38 -13.14
C GLY A 78 -13.85 -7.06 -14.10
N ARG A 79 -12.78 -6.45 -13.59
CA ARG A 79 -11.58 -6.09 -14.36
C ARG A 79 -10.73 -7.30 -14.76
N LEU A 80 -10.48 -8.20 -13.84
CA LEU A 80 -9.53 -9.30 -14.03
C LEU A 80 -10.18 -10.66 -14.27
N GLY A 81 -11.45 -10.85 -13.92
CA GLY A 81 -12.12 -12.13 -14.05
C GLY A 81 -11.38 -13.24 -13.32
N SER A 82 -11.13 -14.35 -14.00
CA SER A 82 -10.40 -15.51 -13.46
C SER A 82 -8.88 -15.36 -13.46
N ARG A 83 -8.32 -14.22 -13.90
CA ARG A 83 -6.88 -13.98 -13.94
C ARG A 83 -6.26 -13.70 -12.56
N ALA A 84 -7.09 -13.36 -11.58
CA ALA A 84 -6.68 -13.14 -10.18
C ALA A 84 -7.80 -13.51 -9.22
N GLU A 85 -7.45 -13.81 -7.97
CA GLU A 85 -8.41 -14.05 -6.90
C GLU A 85 -8.61 -12.77 -6.08
N PHE A 86 -9.85 -12.45 -5.68
CA PHE A 86 -10.16 -11.27 -4.87
C PHE A 86 -11.09 -11.63 -3.71
N ARG A 87 -10.73 -11.17 -2.50
CA ARG A 87 -11.50 -11.38 -1.28
C ARG A 87 -11.72 -10.09 -0.50
N VAL A 88 -12.91 -9.96 0.08
CA VAL A 88 -13.18 -8.91 1.07
C VAL A 88 -12.52 -9.34 2.39
N ALA A 89 -11.60 -8.51 2.89
CA ALA A 89 -10.91 -8.77 4.16
C ALA A 89 -10.49 -7.48 4.84
N ASP A 90 -10.53 -7.49 6.19
CA ASP A 90 -9.92 -6.45 7.01
C ASP A 90 -8.49 -6.88 7.35
N ILE A 91 -7.53 -6.11 6.88
CA ILE A 91 -6.10 -6.38 7.10
C ILE A 91 -5.65 -6.12 8.54
N ALA A 92 -6.47 -5.44 9.35
CA ALA A 92 -6.24 -5.31 10.78
C ALA A 92 -6.55 -6.62 11.54
N ALA A 93 -7.27 -7.55 10.91
CA ALA A 93 -7.63 -8.85 11.46
C ALA A 93 -6.78 -9.98 10.82
N PRO A 94 -6.67 -11.14 11.50
CA PRO A 94 -6.03 -12.31 10.89
C PRO A 94 -6.75 -12.76 9.61
N MET A 95 -6.00 -13.23 8.63
CA MET A 95 -6.49 -13.76 7.35
C MET A 95 -6.27 -15.28 7.26
N PRO A 96 -7.00 -16.11 8.02
CA PRO A 96 -6.76 -17.56 8.14
C PRO A 96 -6.95 -18.33 6.82
N PHE A 97 -7.59 -17.71 5.85
CA PHE A 97 -7.74 -18.25 4.49
C PHE A 97 -6.45 -18.14 3.66
N LEU A 98 -5.42 -17.43 4.15
CA LEU A 98 -4.10 -17.37 3.54
C LEU A 98 -3.15 -18.30 4.29
N GLU A 99 -2.58 -19.26 3.57
CA GLU A 99 -1.67 -20.25 4.14
C GLU A 99 -0.32 -19.64 4.54
N THR A 100 0.26 -20.14 5.62
CA THR A 100 1.60 -19.74 6.10
C THR A 100 2.66 -20.06 5.06
N GLY A 101 3.55 -19.11 4.78
CA GLY A 101 4.70 -19.31 3.89
C GLY A 101 4.33 -19.56 2.44
N SER A 102 3.15 -19.10 2.01
CA SER A 102 2.63 -19.38 0.66
C SER A 102 2.84 -18.26 -0.36
N PHE A 103 3.30 -17.08 0.05
CA PHE A 103 3.51 -15.94 -0.83
C PHE A 103 4.98 -15.59 -1.00
N ASP A 104 5.35 -15.19 -2.21
CA ASP A 104 6.68 -14.68 -2.56
C ASP A 104 6.79 -13.19 -2.25
N VAL A 105 5.69 -12.46 -2.47
CA VAL A 105 5.62 -11.01 -2.33
C VAL A 105 4.29 -10.64 -1.66
N VAL A 106 4.37 -9.70 -0.73
CA VAL A 106 3.22 -8.92 -0.23
C VAL A 106 3.41 -7.48 -0.68
N ALA A 107 2.45 -6.91 -1.39
CA ALA A 107 2.45 -5.51 -1.80
C ALA A 107 1.34 -4.76 -1.04
N ALA A 108 1.73 -3.80 -0.22
CA ALA A 108 0.84 -2.93 0.56
C ALA A 108 1.00 -1.48 0.08
N SER A 109 0.34 -1.16 -1.04
CA SER A 109 0.42 0.14 -1.69
C SER A 109 -0.60 1.10 -1.09
N LEU A 110 -0.13 2.17 -0.43
CA LEU A 110 -0.94 3.27 0.12
C LEU A 110 -2.13 2.80 0.97
N VAL A 111 -1.91 1.82 1.84
CA VAL A 111 -2.99 1.22 2.66
C VAL A 111 -2.72 1.25 4.17
N LEU A 112 -1.47 1.04 4.61
CA LEU A 112 -1.19 0.90 6.05
C LEU A 112 -1.39 2.19 6.85
N HIS A 113 -1.32 3.37 6.23
CA HIS A 113 -1.57 4.65 6.92
C HIS A 113 -3.01 4.79 7.42
N TYR A 114 -3.93 3.95 6.98
CA TYR A 114 -5.29 3.91 7.54
C TYR A 114 -5.40 3.15 8.87
N LEU A 115 -4.34 2.45 9.30
CA LEU A 115 -4.34 1.67 10.52
C LEU A 115 -3.63 2.39 11.66
N ALA A 116 -4.25 2.38 12.85
CA ALA A 116 -3.64 2.93 14.06
C ALA A 116 -2.42 2.12 14.52
N ASP A 117 -2.49 0.80 14.37
CA ASP A 117 -1.44 -0.15 14.74
C ASP A 117 -1.03 -0.98 13.53
N TRP A 118 0.28 -0.98 13.22
CA TRP A 118 0.85 -1.78 12.14
C TRP A 118 1.33 -3.18 12.59
N GLY A 119 1.43 -3.41 13.90
CA GLY A 119 1.92 -4.66 14.44
C GLY A 119 1.12 -5.90 13.96
N PRO A 120 -0.21 -5.96 14.15
CA PRO A 120 -1.01 -7.10 13.69
C PRO A 120 -0.87 -7.40 12.19
N PRO A 121 -1.08 -6.45 11.26
CA PRO A 121 -0.93 -6.73 9.83
C PRO A 121 0.49 -7.12 9.44
N LEU A 122 1.52 -6.49 9.99
CA LEU A 122 2.90 -6.83 9.66
C LEU A 122 3.28 -8.24 10.13
N ARG A 123 2.81 -8.68 11.31
CA ARG A 123 3.00 -10.08 11.76
C ARG A 123 2.27 -11.07 10.85
N GLU A 124 1.08 -10.71 10.38
CA GLU A 124 0.33 -11.53 9.42
C GLU A 124 1.05 -11.61 8.08
N PHE A 125 1.60 -10.50 7.58
CA PHE A 125 2.42 -10.51 6.37
C PHE A 125 3.69 -11.36 6.51
N ALA A 126 4.35 -11.28 7.68
CA ALA A 126 5.50 -12.16 7.97
C ALA A 126 5.10 -13.64 8.02
N ARG A 127 3.90 -13.97 8.52
CA ARG A 127 3.37 -15.34 8.57
C ARG A 127 3.15 -15.92 7.17
N ILE A 128 2.52 -15.16 6.28
CA ILE A 128 2.13 -15.65 4.95
C ILE A 128 3.28 -15.62 3.94
N LEU A 129 4.28 -14.76 4.14
CA LEU A 129 5.48 -14.74 3.31
C LEU A 129 6.32 -15.98 3.57
N ARG A 130 6.86 -16.57 2.51
CA ARG A 130 7.90 -17.59 2.63
C ARG A 130 9.20 -17.00 3.20
N PRO A 131 10.09 -17.81 3.75
CA PRO A 131 11.44 -17.37 4.11
C PRO A 131 12.13 -16.69 2.92
N GLY A 132 12.65 -15.48 3.10
CA GLY A 132 13.21 -14.66 2.04
C GLY A 132 12.18 -14.02 1.10
N GLY A 133 10.89 -14.14 1.41
CA GLY A 133 9.82 -13.41 0.72
C GLY A 133 9.89 -11.91 0.99
N VAL A 134 9.24 -11.12 0.16
CA VAL A 134 9.42 -9.67 0.12
C VAL A 134 8.14 -8.94 0.48
N LEU A 135 8.24 -7.98 1.40
CA LEU A 135 7.23 -6.96 1.64
C LEU A 135 7.60 -5.69 0.87
N LEU A 136 6.68 -5.22 0.05
CA LEU A 136 6.73 -3.94 -0.63
C LEU A 136 5.65 -3.06 -0.03
N LEU A 137 6.02 -1.90 0.48
CA LEU A 137 5.03 -0.96 0.98
C LEU A 137 5.27 0.44 0.46
N SER A 138 4.18 1.18 0.27
CA SER A 138 4.18 2.62 0.20
C SER A 138 3.19 3.20 1.21
N THR A 139 3.55 4.34 1.76
CA THR A 139 2.71 5.10 2.69
C THR A 139 2.95 6.60 2.47
N HIS A 140 2.15 7.45 3.07
CA HIS A 140 2.46 8.88 3.10
C HIS A 140 3.86 9.09 3.70
N HIS A 141 4.60 10.03 3.14
CA HIS A 141 5.90 10.39 3.72
C HIS A 141 5.69 11.24 4.98
N PRO A 142 6.31 10.89 6.12
CA PRO A 142 6.07 11.60 7.39
C PRO A 142 6.33 13.10 7.34
N THR A 143 7.33 13.55 6.56
CA THR A 143 7.59 14.98 6.39
C THR A 143 6.48 15.69 5.62
N GLN A 144 5.88 15.00 4.63
CA GLN A 144 4.75 15.55 3.88
C GLN A 144 3.53 15.72 4.78
N ASP A 145 3.23 14.72 5.61
CA ASP A 145 2.10 14.78 6.54
C ASP A 145 2.17 16.00 7.46
N VAL A 146 3.38 16.26 8.01
CA VAL A 146 3.61 17.45 8.87
C VAL A 146 3.41 18.74 8.08
N MET A 147 3.87 18.80 6.84
CA MET A 147 3.79 20.00 6.01
C MET A 147 2.36 20.34 5.56
N ILE A 148 1.51 19.35 5.35
CA ILE A 148 0.12 19.56 4.88
C ILE A 148 -0.90 19.71 6.02
N ALA A 149 -0.60 19.19 7.20
CA ALA A 149 -1.50 19.26 8.35
C ALA A 149 -1.73 20.70 8.83
N THR A 150 -3.00 21.02 9.14
CA THR A 150 -3.37 22.31 9.72
C THR A 150 -4.26 22.09 10.94
N PRO A 151 -3.81 22.40 12.16
CA PRO A 151 -2.46 22.87 12.51
C PRO A 151 -1.36 21.85 12.20
N PRO A 152 -0.06 22.25 12.14
CA PRO A 152 1.03 21.32 11.88
C PRO A 152 1.04 20.14 12.85
N ALA A 153 1.20 18.93 12.33
CA ALA A 153 1.24 17.72 13.14
C ALA A 153 2.58 17.61 13.92
N PRO A 154 2.57 17.06 15.14
CA PRO A 154 3.81 16.75 15.84
C PRO A 154 4.51 15.58 15.15
N TYR A 155 5.71 15.82 14.59
CA TYR A 155 6.44 14.82 13.80
C TYR A 155 6.74 13.53 14.56
N PHE A 156 7.09 13.63 15.85
CA PHE A 156 7.55 12.47 16.64
C PHE A 156 6.44 11.62 17.24
N GLU A 157 5.20 11.96 16.98
CA GLU A 157 4.04 11.26 17.52
C GLU A 157 3.25 10.55 16.40
N THR A 158 2.63 9.42 16.71
CA THR A 158 1.62 8.82 15.82
C THR A 158 0.29 9.48 16.12
N VAL A 159 -0.23 10.24 15.17
CA VAL A 159 -1.48 11.00 15.33
C VAL A 159 -2.42 10.81 14.15
N LEU A 160 -3.72 10.85 14.45
CA LEU A 160 -4.75 10.80 13.41
C LEU A 160 -4.93 12.17 12.78
N LEU A 161 -4.68 12.26 11.49
CA LEU A 161 -4.90 13.45 10.67
C LEU A 161 -6.20 13.34 9.88
N THR A 162 -6.75 14.50 9.52
CA THR A 162 -7.89 14.61 8.60
C THR A 162 -7.48 15.51 7.45
N ASP A 163 -7.70 15.03 6.22
CA ASP A 163 -7.49 15.78 4.99
C ASP A 163 -8.80 15.86 4.19
N THR A 164 -8.94 16.89 3.39
CA THR A 164 -10.11 17.09 2.52
C THR A 164 -9.74 16.82 1.08
N TRP A 165 -10.21 15.71 0.55
CA TRP A 165 -10.02 15.37 -0.85
C TRP A 165 -11.17 15.88 -1.70
N ARG A 166 -10.85 16.48 -2.85
CA ARG A 166 -11.83 16.93 -3.84
C ARG A 166 -11.80 16.00 -5.04
N LYS A 167 -12.89 15.26 -5.26
CA LYS A 167 -13.03 14.31 -6.37
C LYS A 167 -14.43 14.42 -6.97
N GLY A 168 -14.49 14.52 -8.31
CA GLY A 168 -15.78 14.64 -9.02
C GLY A 168 -16.63 15.82 -8.56
N GLY A 169 -16.02 16.95 -8.17
CA GLY A 169 -16.72 18.13 -7.66
C GLY A 169 -17.26 18.00 -6.23
N ARG A 170 -16.96 16.89 -5.54
CA ARG A 170 -17.36 16.65 -4.14
C ARG A 170 -16.16 16.70 -3.21
N GLU A 171 -16.38 17.07 -1.97
CA GLU A 171 -15.41 17.03 -0.88
C GLU A 171 -15.63 15.78 -0.02
N PHE A 172 -14.52 15.12 0.33
CA PHE A 172 -14.49 13.93 1.18
C PHE A 172 -13.48 14.13 2.29
N GLN A 173 -13.90 13.84 3.52
CA GLN A 173 -13.00 13.81 4.66
C GLN A 173 -12.28 12.47 4.68
N VAL A 174 -10.97 12.50 4.53
CA VAL A 174 -10.11 11.30 4.62
C VAL A 174 -9.28 11.39 5.88
N ARG A 175 -9.30 10.34 6.66
CA ARG A 175 -8.52 10.26 7.90
C ARG A 175 -7.47 9.19 7.77
N PHE A 176 -6.24 9.51 8.18
CA PHE A 176 -5.10 8.61 8.17
C PHE A 176 -4.15 8.93 9.31
N TYR A 177 -3.30 7.99 9.66
CA TYR A 177 -2.32 8.17 10.72
C TYR A 177 -0.99 8.64 10.15
N HIS A 178 -0.56 9.82 10.61
CA HIS A 178 0.85 10.19 10.55
C HIS A 178 1.66 9.31 11.50
N ARG A 179 2.89 8.96 11.10
CA ARG A 179 3.88 8.26 11.92
C ARG A 179 5.27 8.78 11.61
N PRO A 180 6.16 8.97 12.60
CA PRO A 180 7.56 9.25 12.32
C PRO A 180 8.23 8.04 11.65
N ILE A 181 9.30 8.27 10.90
CA ILE A 181 10.07 7.20 10.25
C ILE A 181 10.52 6.14 11.26
N SER A 182 10.95 6.55 12.47
CA SER A 182 11.35 5.61 13.53
C SER A 182 10.24 4.61 13.86
N ALA A 183 9.00 5.06 14.07
CA ALA A 183 7.88 4.16 14.38
C ALA A 183 7.54 3.20 13.23
N ILE A 184 7.77 3.63 11.97
CA ILE A 184 7.61 2.76 10.80
C ILE A 184 8.70 1.67 10.79
N VAL A 185 9.95 2.07 11.01
CA VAL A 185 11.10 1.15 11.03
C VAL A 185 10.99 0.16 12.20
N ASP A 186 10.63 0.65 13.39
CA ASP A 186 10.45 -0.18 14.59
C ASP A 186 9.34 -1.22 14.37
N ALA A 187 8.19 -0.81 13.80
CA ALA A 187 7.09 -1.73 13.52
C ALA A 187 7.49 -2.85 12.54
N LEU A 188 8.31 -2.54 11.52
CA LEU A 188 8.85 -3.54 10.59
C LEU A 188 9.83 -4.47 11.29
N ALA A 189 10.75 -3.94 12.10
CA ALA A 189 11.73 -4.71 12.86
C ALA A 189 11.07 -5.63 13.87
N ASP A 190 10.08 -5.16 14.63
CA ASP A 190 9.30 -5.94 15.61
C ASP A 190 8.52 -7.10 14.95
N ALA A 191 8.11 -6.92 13.70
CA ALA A 191 7.51 -7.99 12.91
C ALA A 191 8.53 -8.93 12.24
N GLY A 192 9.84 -8.68 12.45
CA GLY A 192 10.96 -9.49 11.97
C GLY A 192 11.40 -9.16 10.54
N PHE A 193 10.95 -8.05 9.94
CA PHE A 193 11.41 -7.64 8.61
C PHE A 193 12.77 -6.94 8.65
N LEU A 194 13.58 -7.21 7.62
CA LEU A 194 14.82 -6.48 7.37
C LEU A 194 14.60 -5.52 6.20
N ILE A 195 14.79 -4.23 6.43
CA ILE A 195 14.68 -3.23 5.38
C ILE A 195 15.87 -3.38 4.43
N GLU A 196 15.59 -3.58 3.15
CA GLU A 196 16.60 -3.74 2.11
C GLU A 196 16.82 -2.44 1.33
N ARG A 197 15.72 -1.71 1.07
CA ARG A 197 15.77 -0.45 0.32
C ARG A 197 14.67 0.50 0.77
N ILE A 198 14.99 1.81 0.70
CA ILE A 198 14.06 2.93 0.83
C ILE A 198 14.29 3.83 -0.39
N PRO A 199 13.64 3.55 -1.54
CA PRO A 199 13.78 4.41 -2.70
C PRO A 199 12.98 5.71 -2.55
N GLU A 200 13.53 6.81 -3.06
CA GLU A 200 12.87 8.11 -3.14
C GLU A 200 12.83 8.57 -4.60
N PRO A 201 11.93 7.99 -5.43
CA PRO A 201 11.84 8.34 -6.83
C PRO A 201 11.25 9.74 -7.00
N VAL A 202 11.72 10.44 -8.04
CA VAL A 202 11.07 11.67 -8.52
C VAL A 202 10.02 11.28 -9.55
N PRO A 203 8.79 11.81 -9.45
CA PRO A 203 7.75 11.53 -10.44
C PRO A 203 8.15 11.96 -11.85
N ASP A 204 7.73 11.22 -12.87
CA ASP A 204 7.97 11.57 -14.28
C ASP A 204 7.21 12.86 -14.64
N PRO A 205 7.90 13.94 -15.08
CA PRO A 205 7.25 15.20 -15.41
C PRO A 205 6.26 15.09 -16.57
N THR A 206 6.40 14.10 -17.45
CA THR A 206 5.54 13.94 -18.63
C THR A 206 4.15 13.39 -18.27
N ALA A 207 4.03 12.77 -17.12
CA ALA A 207 2.79 12.20 -16.62
C ALA A 207 1.82 13.23 -16.00
N PHE A 208 2.27 14.47 -15.79
CA PHE A 208 1.51 15.50 -15.10
C PHE A 208 1.21 16.68 -16.01
N SER A 209 -0.06 16.85 -16.38
CA SER A 209 -0.52 18.00 -17.15
C SER A 209 -0.54 19.30 -16.33
N ASP A 210 -0.86 19.22 -15.04
CA ASP A 210 -0.78 20.35 -14.10
C ASP A 210 0.66 20.56 -13.66
N ARG A 211 1.32 21.56 -14.23
CA ARG A 211 2.72 21.91 -13.94
C ARG A 211 2.91 22.47 -12.54
N ALA A 212 1.95 23.21 -12.02
CA ALA A 212 2.01 23.76 -10.66
C ALA A 212 1.92 22.63 -9.62
N PHE A 213 1.06 21.64 -9.87
CA PHE A 213 0.97 20.45 -9.07
C PHE A 213 2.27 19.62 -9.13
N TYR A 214 2.80 19.39 -10.34
CA TYR A 214 4.08 18.70 -10.51
C TYR A 214 5.22 19.40 -9.77
N ASP A 215 5.34 20.73 -9.90
CA ASP A 215 6.39 21.51 -9.23
C ASP A 215 6.28 21.44 -7.68
N ARG A 216 5.10 21.21 -7.16
CA ARG A 216 4.88 20.96 -5.74
C ARG A 216 5.36 19.56 -5.32
N ILE A 217 4.95 18.52 -6.05
CA ILE A 217 5.28 17.12 -5.68
C ILE A 217 6.75 16.77 -5.86
N ARG A 218 7.48 17.42 -6.77
CA ARG A 218 8.91 17.18 -6.97
C ARG A 218 9.82 17.85 -5.95
N ARG A 219 9.29 18.72 -5.07
CA ARG A 219 10.09 19.46 -4.07
C ARG A 219 10.37 18.67 -2.80
N GLY A 220 9.67 17.57 -2.60
CA GLY A 220 9.85 16.71 -1.45
C GLY A 220 9.16 15.37 -1.64
N PRO A 221 9.52 14.35 -0.88
CA PRO A 221 8.93 13.02 -1.02
C PRO A 221 7.49 13.03 -0.52
N TRP A 222 6.56 12.66 -1.40
CA TRP A 222 5.14 12.53 -1.05
C TRP A 222 4.82 11.19 -0.43
N PHE A 223 5.54 10.15 -0.87
CA PHE A 223 5.41 8.81 -0.34
C PHE A 223 6.74 8.29 0.14
N LEU A 224 6.68 7.51 1.20
CA LEU A 224 7.77 6.68 1.66
C LEU A 224 7.57 5.29 1.07
N PHE A 225 8.57 4.82 0.34
CA PHE A 225 8.60 3.48 -0.23
C PHE A 225 9.60 2.62 0.53
N ILE A 226 9.21 1.40 0.87
CA ILE A 226 10.08 0.46 1.57
C ILE A 226 9.99 -0.91 0.90
N ARG A 227 11.15 -1.47 0.59
CA ARG A 227 11.32 -2.88 0.30
C ARG A 227 11.96 -3.54 1.52
N ALA A 228 11.27 -4.52 2.11
CA ALA A 228 11.76 -5.29 3.23
C ALA A 228 11.68 -6.79 2.95
N VAL A 229 12.52 -7.57 3.58
CA VAL A 229 12.62 -9.03 3.39
C VAL A 229 12.21 -9.73 4.68
N SER A 230 11.40 -10.77 4.55
CA SER A 230 11.18 -11.72 5.63
C SER A 230 12.50 -12.50 5.84
N PRO A 231 13.04 -12.59 7.08
CA PRO A 231 14.30 -13.27 7.29
C PRO A 231 14.20 -14.72 6.83
N PRO A 232 15.33 -15.31 6.35
CA PRO A 232 15.38 -16.75 6.08
C PRO A 232 15.06 -17.45 7.38
N GLY A 233 14.04 -18.30 7.38
CA GLY A 233 13.41 -18.86 8.58
C GLY A 233 14.40 -19.26 9.64
N ALA A 234 14.35 -18.63 10.79
CA ALA A 234 14.91 -19.20 12.00
C ALA A 234 14.25 -20.58 12.16
N LYS A 235 15.06 -21.63 12.21
CA LYS A 235 14.59 -22.96 12.62
C LYS A 235 13.78 -22.73 13.89
N ARG A 236 12.45 -22.95 13.81
CA ARG A 236 11.64 -22.94 15.03
C ARG A 236 12.33 -23.91 15.98
N ALA A 237 12.83 -23.42 17.09
CA ALA A 237 13.19 -24.29 18.19
C ALA A 237 11.94 -25.11 18.49
N SER A 238 11.97 -26.38 18.15
CA SER A 238 10.99 -27.37 18.55
C SER A 238 11.09 -27.45 20.08
N GLY A 239 10.16 -26.77 20.75
CA GLY A 239 9.87 -26.91 22.16
C GLY A 239 8.67 -27.83 22.34
#